data_24d0d6440b10f8a83f0d8efc25f42a05
#
_entry.id   24d0d6440b10f8a83f0d8efc25f42a05
#
_cell.length_a   1.000
_cell.length_b   1.000
_cell.length_c   1.000
_cell.angle_alpha   90.00
_cell.angle_beta   90.00
_cell.angle_gamma   90.00
#
_symmetry.space_group_name_H-M   'P 1'
#
loop_
_entity.id
_entity.type
_entity.pdbx_description
1 polymer ?
#
loop_
_entity_poly.entity_id
_entity_poly.type
_entity_poly.pdbx_seq_one_letter_code
_entity_poly.pdbx_strand_id
1 'polypeptide(L)'
;YWKDANVFPSDGPRLRQSFYAYEHPTRLGRRMLGVMPRTVSRTYAMDHLLKERARVVQELQADIDGFKDELLARIESTPHLVLGRQELSPGELEDLLLRYEIQVCYNIAKRTGDLMQRTIQTMVNRQLEARGEPYHALNTVTMTGETEMNQVRNILSRLETAEDEDRVDVVLATSMISHGVDVDRFNFISFYGMPRNTAEYIQSYSRVGRQTPGTVAVMFNPSFARDRSHYTRFRHYHRYQDLLVEATPLERWAEFAIEGTFPGIFSAIILQIYDEQLEGKLPKRVYLYEGLVQAIQDREIRYDEMREMVRRSYAVTEDQSQVWSDQAGLVTYKKKIDKLFELHWDRVQESLVDPNKAFLSYLIDRDESHRGPMRSLRDIDEQVPIYPEFDSAELINMLSRGD
;
A
#
# COMPACT_ATOMS: atom_id res chain seq x y z
N TYR A 1 -23.58 6.02 7.41
CA TYR A 1 -23.30 5.49 6.08
C TYR A 1 -23.42 3.96 5.99
N TRP A 2 -23.31 3.21 7.08
CA TRP A 2 -23.23 1.75 7.09
C TRP A 2 -24.27 1.15 8.03
N LYS A 3 -25.52 1.62 7.96
CA LYS A 3 -26.60 1.11 8.84
C LYS A 3 -26.80 -0.40 8.74
N ASP A 4 -26.50 -0.97 7.58
CA ASP A 4 -26.68 -2.39 7.27
C ASP A 4 -25.34 -3.14 7.08
N ALA A 5 -24.24 -2.58 7.58
CA ALA A 5 -22.94 -3.27 7.51
C ALA A 5 -22.93 -4.49 8.42
N ASN A 6 -22.62 -5.65 7.86
CA ASN A 6 -22.41 -6.86 8.64
C ASN A 6 -20.98 -6.88 9.20
N VAL A 7 -20.86 -7.15 10.49
CA VAL A 7 -19.57 -7.40 11.13
C VAL A 7 -19.19 -8.85 10.93
N PHE A 8 -18.00 -9.08 10.40
CA PHE A 8 -17.46 -10.43 10.22
C PHE A 8 -16.12 -10.57 10.95
N PRO A 9 -15.89 -11.66 11.69
CA PRO A 9 -16.90 -12.62 12.13
C PRO A 9 -17.93 -11.99 13.09
N SER A 10 -19.19 -12.47 13.06
CA SER A 10 -20.30 -11.88 13.81
C SER A 10 -20.10 -11.84 15.33
N ASP A 11 -19.35 -12.77 15.85
CA ASP A 11 -19.02 -12.94 17.27
C ASP A 11 -17.60 -12.44 17.65
N GLY A 12 -16.94 -11.74 16.70
CA GLY A 12 -15.58 -11.20 16.88
C GLY A 12 -14.48 -12.26 16.90
N PRO A 13 -13.21 -11.84 17.02
CA PRO A 13 -12.08 -12.75 17.06
C PRO A 13 -12.10 -13.59 18.34
N ARG A 14 -12.04 -14.91 18.22
CA ARG A 14 -11.99 -15.82 19.36
C ARG A 14 -10.54 -16.00 19.85
N LEU A 15 -10.35 -15.92 21.17
CA LEU A 15 -9.10 -16.33 21.80
C LEU A 15 -8.80 -17.78 21.41
N ARG A 16 -7.66 -18.08 20.79
CA ARG A 16 -7.16 -19.38 20.31
C ARG A 16 -7.60 -19.79 18.90
N GLN A 17 -8.37 -18.99 18.19
CA GLN A 17 -8.61 -19.19 16.76
C GLN A 17 -8.01 -18.04 15.99
N SER A 18 -7.46 -18.32 14.81
CA SER A 18 -7.10 -17.29 13.84
C SER A 18 -8.34 -16.45 13.55
N PHE A 19 -8.16 -15.16 13.29
CA PHE A 19 -9.24 -14.27 12.87
C PHE A 19 -10.01 -14.85 11.66
N TYR A 20 -9.32 -15.64 10.84
CA TYR A 20 -9.87 -16.35 9.68
C TYR A 20 -10.18 -17.81 10.06
N ALA A 21 -11.28 -18.02 10.79
CA ALA A 21 -11.74 -19.36 11.16
C ALA A 21 -12.06 -20.27 9.95
N TYR A 22 -12.02 -19.72 8.74
CA TYR A 22 -12.31 -20.40 7.46
C TYR A 22 -11.07 -20.59 6.60
N GLU A 23 -9.86 -20.30 7.09
CA GLU A 23 -8.64 -20.65 6.39
C GLU A 23 -8.53 -22.16 6.24
N HIS A 24 -8.49 -22.62 5.01
CA HIS A 24 -8.01 -23.96 4.71
C HIS A 24 -6.48 -23.90 4.65
N PRO A 25 -5.77 -24.60 5.55
CA PRO A 25 -4.33 -24.66 5.47
C PRO A 25 -3.94 -25.26 4.12
N THR A 26 -3.36 -24.44 3.25
CA THR A 26 -2.77 -24.91 2.02
C THR A 26 -1.45 -25.60 2.30
N ARG A 27 -1.02 -26.52 1.44
CA ARG A 27 0.34 -27.10 1.53
C ARG A 27 1.41 -26.08 1.17
N LEU A 28 1.03 -24.96 0.58
CA LEU A 28 1.91 -23.85 0.25
C LEU A 28 2.21 -23.06 1.51
N GLY A 29 3.46 -23.02 1.89
CA GLY A 29 3.94 -22.34 3.09
C GLY A 29 5.00 -21.31 2.80
N ARG A 30 5.32 -20.53 3.82
CA ARG A 30 6.47 -19.61 3.79
C ARG A 30 7.52 -20.08 4.77
N ARG A 31 8.77 -20.14 4.32
CA ARG A 31 9.91 -20.37 5.20
C ARG A 31 10.31 -19.05 5.85
N MET A 32 10.13 -18.96 7.18
CA MET A 32 10.50 -17.77 7.94
C MET A 32 11.90 -17.96 8.52
N LEU A 33 12.82 -17.05 8.22
CA LEU A 33 14.22 -17.06 8.68
C LEU A 33 14.51 -15.80 9.50
N GLY A 34 14.92 -15.98 10.76
CA GLY A 34 15.40 -14.88 11.59
C GLY A 34 16.93 -14.91 11.67
N VAL A 35 17.58 -13.82 11.28
CA VAL A 35 19.05 -13.67 11.33
C VAL A 35 19.40 -12.48 12.21
N MET A 36 20.28 -12.71 13.20
CA MET A 36 20.82 -11.64 14.05
C MET A 36 22.35 -11.67 13.97
N PRO A 37 22.96 -10.80 13.15
CA PRO A 37 24.40 -10.71 13.05
C PRO A 37 25.00 -10.16 14.35
N ARG A 38 26.03 -10.82 14.88
CA ARG A 38 26.68 -10.42 16.13
C ARG A 38 28.10 -9.91 15.91
N THR A 39 28.80 -10.45 14.92
CA THR A 39 30.23 -10.18 14.65
C THR A 39 30.44 -9.26 13.46
N VAL A 40 29.42 -9.03 12.65
CA VAL A 40 29.45 -8.18 11.47
C VAL A 40 28.31 -7.16 11.52
N SER A 41 28.43 -6.09 10.76
CA SER A 41 27.33 -5.12 10.66
C SER A 41 26.10 -5.74 9.98
N ARG A 42 24.93 -5.24 10.34
CA ARG A 42 23.67 -5.69 9.73
C ARG A 42 23.65 -5.46 8.22
N THR A 43 24.19 -4.34 7.75
CA THR A 43 24.32 -4.03 6.32
C THR A 43 25.17 -5.08 5.61
N TYR A 44 26.37 -5.36 6.13
CA TYR A 44 27.23 -6.38 5.57
C TYR A 44 26.57 -7.76 5.50
N ALA A 45 25.88 -8.15 6.57
CA ALA A 45 25.15 -9.42 6.61
C ALA A 45 24.01 -9.47 5.58
N MET A 46 23.31 -8.36 5.36
CA MET A 46 22.24 -8.28 4.35
C MET A 46 22.82 -8.33 2.93
N ASP A 47 23.87 -7.56 2.65
CA ASP A 47 24.56 -7.57 1.35
C ASP A 47 25.10 -8.97 1.03
N HIS A 48 25.66 -9.65 2.03
CA HIS A 48 26.13 -11.02 1.87
C HIS A 48 24.97 -12.00 1.60
N LEU A 49 23.84 -11.85 2.28
CA LEU A 49 22.64 -12.66 2.04
C LEU A 49 22.13 -12.47 0.59
N LEU A 50 22.02 -11.22 0.13
CA LEU A 50 21.55 -10.90 -1.21
C LEU A 50 22.52 -11.45 -2.27
N LYS A 51 23.82 -11.27 -2.07
CA LYS A 51 24.85 -11.77 -2.97
C LYS A 51 24.83 -13.30 -3.08
N GLU A 52 24.89 -14.00 -1.96
CA GLU A 52 24.94 -15.46 -1.98
C GLU A 52 23.67 -16.09 -2.54
N ARG A 53 22.52 -15.47 -2.25
CA ARG A 53 21.28 -15.91 -2.87
C ARG A 53 21.29 -15.71 -4.38
N ALA A 54 21.70 -14.54 -4.87
CA ALA A 54 21.81 -14.28 -6.30
C ALA A 54 22.75 -15.28 -6.97
N ARG A 55 23.93 -15.51 -6.35
CA ARG A 55 24.91 -16.50 -6.83
C ARG A 55 24.28 -17.88 -7.00
N VAL A 56 23.59 -18.37 -5.97
CA VAL A 56 22.95 -19.69 -6.03
C VAL A 56 21.89 -19.76 -7.12
N VAL A 57 21.05 -18.74 -7.28
CA VAL A 57 20.02 -18.74 -8.31
C VAL A 57 20.65 -18.74 -9.70
N GLN A 58 21.67 -17.92 -9.94
CA GLN A 58 22.39 -17.85 -11.22
C GLN A 58 23.11 -19.18 -11.55
N GLU A 59 23.69 -19.85 -10.56
CA GLU A 59 24.30 -21.19 -10.74
C GLU A 59 23.24 -22.24 -11.12
N LEU A 60 22.11 -22.25 -10.44
CA LEU A 60 21.04 -23.22 -10.73
C LEU A 60 20.38 -22.96 -12.08
N GLN A 61 20.26 -21.68 -12.50
CA GLN A 61 19.77 -21.34 -13.84
C GLN A 61 20.75 -21.74 -14.94
N ALA A 62 22.05 -21.70 -14.68
CA ALA A 62 23.06 -22.08 -15.65
C ALA A 62 23.17 -23.60 -15.86
N ASP A 63 22.75 -24.41 -14.90
CA ASP A 63 22.79 -25.89 -14.95
C ASP A 63 21.50 -26.48 -14.38
N ILE A 64 20.42 -26.39 -15.13
CA ILE A 64 19.09 -26.88 -14.74
C ILE A 64 19.08 -28.41 -14.60
N ASP A 65 19.76 -29.12 -15.47
CA ASP A 65 19.80 -30.60 -15.44
C ASP A 65 20.57 -31.07 -14.21
N GLY A 66 21.74 -30.46 -13.91
CA GLY A 66 22.49 -30.76 -12.68
C GLY A 66 21.69 -30.43 -11.43
N PHE A 67 20.94 -29.34 -11.43
CA PHE A 67 20.03 -28.98 -10.32
C PHE A 67 18.93 -30.03 -10.14
N LYS A 68 18.31 -30.50 -11.21
CA LYS A 68 17.31 -31.57 -11.18
C LYS A 68 17.86 -32.83 -10.52
N ASP A 69 19.05 -33.27 -10.96
CA ASP A 69 19.70 -34.49 -10.47
C ASP A 69 20.04 -34.36 -8.97
N GLU A 70 20.58 -33.22 -8.54
CA GLU A 70 20.86 -32.97 -7.11
C GLU A 70 19.57 -32.98 -6.28
N LEU A 71 18.49 -32.37 -6.78
CA LEU A 71 17.21 -32.30 -6.08
C LEU A 71 16.58 -33.69 -5.93
N LEU A 72 16.61 -34.51 -6.98
CA LEU A 72 16.11 -35.89 -6.92
C LEU A 72 16.92 -36.75 -5.95
N ALA A 73 18.26 -36.64 -5.97
CA ALA A 73 19.12 -37.34 -5.00
C ALA A 73 18.83 -36.91 -3.54
N ARG A 74 18.53 -35.64 -3.31
CA ARG A 74 18.13 -35.15 -1.98
C ARG A 74 16.77 -35.69 -1.55
N ILE A 75 15.80 -35.77 -2.46
CA ILE A 75 14.46 -36.35 -2.18
C ILE A 75 14.62 -37.83 -1.81
N GLU A 76 15.39 -38.59 -2.56
CA GLU A 76 15.65 -40.02 -2.29
C GLU A 76 16.34 -40.24 -0.94
N SER A 77 17.32 -39.39 -0.60
CA SER A 77 18.05 -39.50 0.66
C SER A 77 17.25 -39.02 1.88
N THR A 78 16.08 -38.43 1.70
CA THR A 78 15.28 -37.80 2.75
C THR A 78 13.82 -38.29 2.67
N PRO A 79 13.52 -39.56 3.04
CA PRO A 79 12.21 -40.19 2.81
C PRO A 79 11.00 -39.46 3.43
N HIS A 80 11.23 -38.65 4.47
CA HIS A 80 10.18 -37.87 5.12
C HIS A 80 9.85 -36.56 4.38
N LEU A 81 10.62 -36.20 3.35
CA LEU A 81 10.32 -35.10 2.42
C LEU A 81 9.54 -35.55 1.19
N VAL A 82 8.96 -36.75 1.20
CA VAL A 82 8.20 -37.30 0.07
C VAL A 82 7.03 -36.38 -0.27
N LEU A 83 7.24 -35.60 -1.29
CA LEU A 83 6.27 -34.65 -1.89
C LEU A 83 5.38 -35.37 -2.93
N GLY A 84 5.15 -36.63 -2.87
CA GLY A 84 4.19 -37.35 -3.71
C GLY A 84 4.40 -37.26 -5.22
N ARG A 85 5.44 -36.57 -5.70
CA ARG A 85 5.86 -36.45 -7.11
C ARG A 85 7.28 -36.96 -7.25
N GLN A 86 7.46 -37.93 -8.09
CA GLN A 86 8.77 -38.54 -8.40
C GLN A 86 9.38 -37.98 -9.70
N GLU A 87 8.63 -37.20 -10.46
CA GLU A 87 9.08 -36.63 -11.72
C GLU A 87 9.01 -35.10 -11.67
N LEU A 88 10.14 -34.45 -11.91
CA LEU A 88 10.29 -33.01 -12.13
C LEU A 88 10.76 -32.78 -13.56
N SER A 89 10.02 -31.95 -14.31
CA SER A 89 10.47 -31.54 -15.64
C SER A 89 11.44 -30.36 -15.53
N PRO A 90 12.40 -30.23 -16.47
CA PRO A 90 13.26 -29.04 -16.53
C PRO A 90 12.45 -27.73 -16.56
N GLY A 91 11.36 -27.65 -17.31
CA GLY A 91 10.51 -26.47 -17.40
C GLY A 91 9.83 -26.09 -16.07
N GLU A 92 9.44 -27.08 -15.22
CA GLU A 92 8.92 -26.77 -13.88
C GLU A 92 10.01 -26.20 -12.96
N LEU A 93 11.26 -26.59 -13.15
CA LEU A 93 12.39 -26.03 -12.39
C LEU A 93 12.76 -24.64 -12.87
N GLU A 94 12.74 -24.39 -14.17
CA GLU A 94 12.92 -23.07 -14.76
C GLU A 94 11.87 -22.09 -14.23
N ASP A 95 10.57 -22.46 -14.28
CA ASP A 95 9.48 -21.66 -13.72
C ASP A 95 9.66 -21.37 -12.22
N LEU A 96 10.16 -22.36 -11.46
CA LEU A 96 10.46 -22.18 -10.05
C LEU A 96 11.60 -21.18 -9.84
N LEU A 97 12.68 -21.30 -10.61
CA LEU A 97 13.83 -20.40 -10.50
C LEU A 97 13.48 -18.98 -10.92
N LEU A 98 12.67 -18.78 -11.96
CA LEU A 98 12.14 -17.47 -12.34
C LEU A 98 11.41 -16.77 -11.20
N ARG A 99 10.66 -17.51 -10.37
CA ARG A 99 10.00 -16.97 -9.19
C ARG A 99 10.96 -16.60 -8.05
N TYR A 100 12.14 -17.23 -8.02
CA TYR A 100 13.20 -16.92 -7.07
C TYR A 100 14.23 -15.93 -7.61
N GLU A 101 14.14 -15.50 -8.84
CA GLU A 101 15.07 -14.56 -9.45
C GLU A 101 15.02 -13.20 -8.76
N ILE A 102 13.84 -12.67 -8.54
CA ILE A 102 13.66 -11.35 -7.93
C ILE A 102 13.82 -11.43 -6.41
N GLN A 103 14.63 -10.52 -5.87
CA GLN A 103 14.84 -10.35 -4.44
C GLN A 103 14.18 -9.06 -3.96
N VAL A 104 13.10 -9.18 -3.18
CA VAL A 104 12.51 -8.01 -2.53
C VAL A 104 13.26 -7.72 -1.25
N CYS A 105 13.76 -6.49 -1.09
CA CYS A 105 14.39 -6.03 0.14
C CYS A 105 13.56 -4.90 0.76
N TYR A 106 12.88 -5.21 1.83
CA TYR A 106 12.09 -4.24 2.58
C TYR A 106 12.96 -3.43 3.52
N ASN A 107 12.88 -2.10 3.40
CA ASN A 107 13.61 -1.14 4.21
C ASN A 107 12.64 -0.27 5.01
N ILE A 108 12.88 -0.10 6.31
CA ILE A 108 12.03 0.73 7.18
C ILE A 108 12.13 2.23 6.80
N ALA A 109 13.27 2.64 6.23
CA ALA A 109 13.54 4.02 5.86
C ALA A 109 14.19 4.12 4.49
N LYS A 110 13.85 5.13 3.71
CA LYS A 110 14.41 5.43 2.39
C LYS A 110 15.94 5.47 2.42
N ARG A 111 16.55 6.20 3.38
CA ARG A 111 17.99 6.29 3.54
C ARG A 111 18.69 4.94 3.62
N THR A 112 18.04 3.94 4.19
CA THR A 112 18.59 2.58 4.26
C THR A 112 18.56 1.91 2.88
N GLY A 113 17.49 2.10 2.12
CA GLY A 113 17.38 1.63 0.74
C GLY A 113 18.49 2.22 -0.14
N ASP A 114 18.71 3.54 -0.05
CA ASP A 114 19.77 4.23 -0.80
C ASP A 114 21.17 3.69 -0.45
N LEU A 115 21.42 3.42 0.83
CA LEU A 115 22.69 2.80 1.26
C LEU A 115 22.85 1.41 0.64
N MET A 116 21.82 0.58 0.68
CA MET A 116 21.85 -0.77 0.13
C MET A 116 22.02 -0.74 -1.38
N GLN A 117 21.35 0.15 -2.09
CA GLN A 117 21.52 0.32 -3.52
C GLN A 117 22.98 0.61 -3.88
N ARG A 118 23.60 1.55 -3.17
CA ARG A 118 25.04 1.87 -3.37
C ARG A 118 25.93 0.67 -3.08
N THR A 119 25.67 -0.07 -2.01
CA THR A 119 26.47 -1.24 -1.65
C THR A 119 26.33 -2.35 -2.68
N ILE A 120 25.13 -2.61 -3.18
CA ILE A 120 24.89 -3.57 -4.26
C ILE A 120 25.71 -3.17 -5.49
N GLN A 121 25.60 -1.93 -5.94
CA GLN A 121 26.30 -1.44 -7.14
C GLN A 121 27.83 -1.46 -7.00
N THR A 122 28.38 -1.12 -5.83
CA THR A 122 29.82 -0.95 -5.66
C THR A 122 30.53 -2.19 -5.14
N MET A 123 29.87 -3.05 -4.37
CA MET A 123 30.49 -4.21 -3.74
C MET A 123 29.92 -5.54 -4.26
N VAL A 124 28.61 -5.70 -4.23
CA VAL A 124 27.98 -6.98 -4.61
C VAL A 124 28.21 -7.27 -6.08
N ASN A 125 27.90 -6.31 -6.95
CA ASN A 125 28.05 -6.47 -8.40
C ASN A 125 29.51 -6.73 -8.80
N ARG A 126 30.47 -5.99 -8.25
CA ARG A 126 31.89 -6.23 -8.49
C ARG A 126 32.33 -7.65 -8.09
N GLN A 127 31.78 -8.18 -7.00
CA GLN A 127 32.13 -9.53 -6.55
C GLN A 127 31.49 -10.62 -7.39
N LEU A 128 30.29 -10.38 -7.94
CA LEU A 128 29.66 -11.29 -8.89
C LEU A 128 30.39 -11.29 -10.23
N GLU A 129 30.62 -10.12 -10.82
CA GLU A 129 31.30 -9.95 -12.09
C GLU A 129 32.75 -10.50 -12.06
N ALA A 130 33.47 -10.35 -10.94
CA ALA A 130 34.83 -10.88 -10.78
C ALA A 130 34.89 -12.42 -10.83
N ARG A 131 33.77 -13.11 -10.68
CA ARG A 131 33.69 -14.58 -10.81
C ARG A 131 33.58 -15.05 -12.27
N GLY A 132 33.17 -14.16 -13.19
CA GLY A 132 32.92 -14.51 -14.60
C GLY A 132 31.60 -15.28 -14.76
N GLU A 133 31.35 -15.79 -15.98
CA GLU A 133 30.13 -16.59 -16.23
C GLU A 133 29.98 -17.77 -15.26
N PRO A 134 28.73 -18.08 -14.82
CA PRO A 134 27.47 -17.50 -15.24
C PRO A 134 27.00 -16.29 -14.45
N TYR A 135 27.87 -15.68 -13.65
CA TYR A 135 27.46 -14.60 -12.73
C TYR A 135 27.39 -13.25 -13.45
N HIS A 136 26.39 -12.48 -13.12
CA HIS A 136 26.16 -11.15 -13.67
C HIS A 136 25.78 -10.15 -12.56
N ALA A 137 25.93 -8.86 -12.86
CA ALA A 137 25.54 -7.76 -11.99
C ALA A 137 24.02 -7.75 -11.75
N LEU A 138 23.61 -7.34 -10.55
CA LEU A 138 22.21 -7.23 -10.17
C LEU A 138 21.65 -5.86 -10.54
N ASN A 139 20.58 -5.85 -11.31
CA ASN A 139 19.81 -4.65 -11.60
C ASN A 139 18.84 -4.34 -10.47
N THR A 140 18.94 -3.12 -9.94
CA THR A 140 18.14 -2.69 -8.78
C THR A 140 17.10 -1.65 -9.17
N VAL A 141 15.91 -1.79 -8.64
CA VAL A 141 14.87 -0.74 -8.69
C VAL A 141 14.46 -0.35 -7.28
N THR A 142 14.08 0.91 -7.10
CA THR A 142 13.63 1.43 -5.80
C THR A 142 12.15 1.80 -5.87
N MET A 143 11.36 1.31 -4.90
CA MET A 143 9.94 1.59 -4.74
C MET A 143 9.68 2.16 -3.34
N THR A 144 9.51 3.47 -3.27
CA THR A 144 9.19 4.19 -2.03
C THR A 144 7.86 4.91 -2.17
N GLY A 145 7.34 5.43 -1.07
CA GLY A 145 6.14 6.26 -1.11
C GLY A 145 6.26 7.50 -2.00
N GLU A 146 7.48 7.99 -2.24
CA GLU A 146 7.76 9.14 -3.13
C GLU A 146 7.83 8.75 -4.64
N THR A 147 7.78 7.45 -4.96
CA THR A 147 7.85 6.99 -6.34
C THR A 147 6.55 7.34 -7.06
N GLU A 148 6.64 8.09 -8.15
CA GLU A 148 5.47 8.51 -8.95
C GLU A 148 4.72 7.28 -9.51
N MET A 149 3.39 7.40 -9.63
CA MET A 149 2.53 6.30 -10.06
C MET A 149 2.91 5.75 -11.45
N ASN A 150 3.34 6.61 -12.36
CA ASN A 150 3.81 6.18 -13.68
C ASN A 150 5.09 5.35 -13.60
N GLN A 151 6.01 5.73 -12.72
CA GLN A 151 7.22 4.95 -12.46
C GLN A 151 6.89 3.60 -11.81
N VAL A 152 5.92 3.59 -10.88
CA VAL A 152 5.43 2.34 -10.27
C VAL A 152 4.88 1.39 -11.33
N ARG A 153 4.03 1.88 -12.26
CA ARG A 153 3.48 1.07 -13.35
C ARG A 153 4.59 0.51 -14.25
N ASN A 154 5.57 1.33 -14.60
CA ASN A 154 6.72 0.89 -15.41
C ASN A 154 7.52 -0.20 -14.68
N ILE A 155 7.83 0.00 -13.39
CA ILE A 155 8.52 -1.00 -12.58
C ILE A 155 7.72 -2.31 -12.52
N LEU A 156 6.40 -2.24 -12.29
CA LEU A 156 5.54 -3.42 -12.23
C LEU A 156 5.53 -4.18 -13.57
N SER A 157 5.43 -3.47 -14.70
CA SER A 157 5.50 -4.09 -16.02
C SER A 157 6.82 -4.83 -16.24
N ARG A 158 7.95 -4.23 -15.85
CA ARG A 158 9.28 -4.85 -15.91
C ARG A 158 9.41 -6.08 -14.98
N LEU A 159 8.75 -6.06 -13.83
CA LEU A 159 8.75 -7.19 -12.89
C LEU A 159 7.90 -8.37 -13.38
N GLU A 160 6.91 -8.13 -14.23
CA GLU A 160 6.07 -9.16 -14.83
C GLU A 160 6.71 -9.79 -16.06
N THR A 161 7.51 -9.04 -16.81
CA THR A 161 8.25 -9.52 -17.99
C THR A 161 9.57 -10.16 -17.56
N ALA A 162 9.93 -11.25 -18.24
CA ALA A 162 11.20 -11.97 -18.01
C ALA A 162 12.25 -11.64 -19.07
N GLU A 163 12.10 -10.51 -19.80
CA GLU A 163 13.02 -10.12 -20.87
C GLU A 163 14.33 -9.58 -20.29
N ASP A 164 15.45 -10.03 -20.87
CA ASP A 164 16.81 -9.73 -20.35
C ASP A 164 17.15 -8.23 -20.35
N GLU A 165 16.65 -7.47 -21.35
CA GLU A 165 16.95 -6.03 -21.47
C GLU A 165 16.35 -5.19 -20.34
N ASP A 166 15.20 -5.62 -19.78
CA ASP A 166 14.46 -4.93 -18.72
C ASP A 166 14.50 -5.68 -17.38
N ARG A 167 15.37 -6.64 -17.24
CA ARG A 167 15.51 -7.48 -16.05
C ARG A 167 15.66 -6.68 -14.77
N VAL A 168 14.95 -7.09 -13.75
CA VAL A 168 15.07 -6.57 -12.38
C VAL A 168 15.41 -7.72 -11.44
N ASP A 169 16.53 -7.62 -10.75
CA ASP A 169 17.01 -8.65 -9.83
C ASP A 169 16.70 -8.30 -8.36
N VAL A 170 16.73 -7.01 -8.02
CA VAL A 170 16.48 -6.55 -6.65
C VAL A 170 15.51 -5.39 -6.63
N VAL A 171 14.44 -5.53 -5.84
CA VAL A 171 13.50 -4.46 -5.51
C VAL A 171 13.78 -3.94 -4.12
N LEU A 172 14.27 -2.71 -4.02
CA LEU A 172 14.45 -2.00 -2.75
C LEU A 172 13.17 -1.24 -2.43
N ALA A 173 12.38 -1.73 -1.47
CA ALA A 173 11.08 -1.17 -1.18
C ALA A 173 10.94 -0.68 0.26
N THR A 174 10.05 0.28 0.48
CA THR A 174 9.55 0.67 1.79
C THR A 174 8.10 0.17 1.96
N SER A 175 7.29 0.79 2.81
CA SER A 175 5.88 0.44 3.04
C SER A 175 5.04 0.32 1.76
N MET A 176 5.49 0.89 0.65
CA MET A 176 4.80 0.78 -0.63
C MET A 176 4.56 -0.65 -1.10
N ILE A 177 5.50 -1.59 -0.80
CA ILE A 177 5.33 -3.00 -1.16
C ILE A 177 4.13 -3.64 -0.45
N SER A 178 3.75 -3.15 0.73
CA SER A 178 2.59 -3.66 1.47
C SER A 178 1.26 -3.23 0.84
N HIS A 179 1.24 -2.20 -0.02
CA HIS A 179 0.03 -1.59 -0.55
C HIS A 179 -0.13 -1.81 -2.06
N GLY A 180 -0.84 -2.87 -2.43
CA GLY A 180 -1.35 -3.03 -3.81
C GLY A 180 -0.34 -3.50 -4.88
N VAL A 181 0.90 -3.83 -4.53
CA VAL A 181 1.84 -4.48 -5.45
C VAL A 181 1.51 -5.96 -5.53
N ASP A 182 1.15 -6.42 -6.71
CA ASP A 182 0.84 -7.82 -6.97
C ASP A 182 1.71 -8.33 -8.13
N VAL A 183 2.75 -9.07 -7.78
CA VAL A 183 3.69 -9.67 -8.74
C VAL A 183 3.88 -11.15 -8.37
N ASP A 184 3.44 -12.03 -9.25
CA ASP A 184 3.47 -13.48 -9.02
C ASP A 184 4.88 -14.07 -8.92
N ARG A 185 5.88 -13.36 -9.46
CA ARG A 185 7.30 -13.74 -9.43
C ARG A 185 7.99 -13.48 -8.09
N PHE A 186 7.29 -12.96 -7.07
CA PHE A 186 7.89 -12.73 -5.76
C PHE A 186 7.84 -13.99 -4.89
N ASN A 187 8.99 -14.64 -4.73
CA ASN A 187 9.14 -15.79 -3.82
C ASN A 187 10.17 -15.59 -2.71
N PHE A 188 10.89 -14.46 -2.74
CA PHE A 188 11.85 -14.12 -1.69
C PHE A 188 11.69 -12.67 -1.25
N ILE A 189 11.56 -12.46 0.06
CA ILE A 189 11.62 -11.14 0.67
C ILE A 189 12.59 -11.14 1.86
N SER A 190 13.41 -10.11 1.93
CA SER A 190 14.27 -9.83 3.07
C SER A 190 13.87 -8.52 3.74
N PHE A 191 13.82 -8.52 5.07
CA PHE A 191 13.55 -7.33 5.87
C PHE A 191 14.83 -6.83 6.53
N TYR A 192 15.16 -5.56 6.30
CA TYR A 192 16.25 -4.89 7.00
C TYR A 192 15.77 -4.33 8.34
N GLY A 193 15.53 -5.21 9.29
CA GLY A 193 14.86 -4.97 10.56
C GLY A 193 13.37 -5.29 10.50
N MET A 194 12.78 -5.46 11.67
CA MET A 194 11.35 -5.75 11.79
C MET A 194 10.52 -4.49 11.54
N PRO A 195 9.51 -4.50 10.65
CA PRO A 195 8.56 -3.40 10.51
C PRO A 195 7.97 -2.96 11.85
N ARG A 196 7.51 -1.72 11.94
CA ARG A 196 7.01 -1.18 13.22
C ARG A 196 5.73 -1.87 13.66
N ASN A 197 4.84 -2.10 12.72
CA ASN A 197 3.52 -2.69 12.94
C ASN A 197 3.47 -4.13 12.44
N THR A 198 2.80 -5.01 13.18
CA THR A 198 2.59 -6.40 12.80
C THR A 198 1.78 -6.49 11.51
N ALA A 199 0.76 -5.64 11.34
CA ALA A 199 -0.03 -5.56 10.12
C ALA A 199 0.84 -5.27 8.88
N GLU A 200 1.74 -4.29 8.96
CA GLU A 200 2.67 -3.94 7.87
C GLU A 200 3.62 -5.10 7.55
N TYR A 201 4.12 -5.79 8.55
CA TYR A 201 4.96 -6.98 8.36
C TYR A 201 4.21 -8.08 7.61
N ILE A 202 2.99 -8.42 8.06
CA ILE A 202 2.14 -9.45 7.44
C ILE A 202 1.81 -9.07 5.99
N GLN A 203 1.37 -7.83 5.76
CA GLN A 203 1.02 -7.34 4.42
C GLN A 203 2.21 -7.37 3.45
N SER A 204 3.42 -7.08 3.94
CA SER A 204 4.61 -7.08 3.11
C SER A 204 5.05 -8.51 2.76
N TYR A 205 5.20 -9.41 3.73
CA TYR A 205 5.65 -10.76 3.43
C TYR A 205 4.57 -11.62 2.74
N SER A 206 3.28 -11.27 2.87
CA SER A 206 2.21 -11.98 2.16
C SER A 206 2.29 -11.85 0.64
N ARG A 207 3.12 -10.92 0.14
CA ARG A 207 3.40 -10.76 -1.30
C ARG A 207 4.23 -11.91 -1.87
N VAL A 208 4.96 -12.66 -1.05
CA VAL A 208 5.76 -13.81 -1.49
C VAL A 208 5.11 -15.13 -1.13
N GLY A 209 5.40 -16.17 -1.91
CA GLY A 209 4.90 -17.52 -1.63
C GLY A 209 3.41 -17.66 -1.86
N ARG A 210 2.87 -17.10 -2.94
CA ARG A 210 1.45 -17.22 -3.30
C ARG A 210 1.13 -18.46 -4.09
N GLN A 211 1.98 -18.83 -5.03
CA GLN A 211 1.80 -19.99 -5.90
C GLN A 211 2.75 -21.14 -5.55
N THR A 212 3.95 -20.82 -5.09
CA THR A 212 4.96 -21.78 -4.64
C THR A 212 5.49 -21.38 -3.27
N PRO A 213 6.05 -22.31 -2.47
CA PRO A 213 6.59 -21.95 -1.15
C PRO A 213 7.59 -20.81 -1.23
N GLY A 214 7.38 -19.76 -0.46
CA GLY A 214 8.23 -18.57 -0.44
C GLY A 214 9.20 -18.55 0.74
N THR A 215 10.19 -17.68 0.67
CA THR A 215 11.17 -17.47 1.74
C THR A 215 11.13 -16.01 2.24
N VAL A 216 11.03 -15.86 3.55
CA VAL A 216 11.02 -14.58 4.25
C VAL A 216 12.21 -14.54 5.20
N ALA A 217 13.15 -13.63 5.00
CA ALA A 217 14.31 -13.44 5.85
C ALA A 217 14.22 -12.13 6.63
N VAL A 218 14.37 -12.15 7.94
CA VAL A 218 14.38 -10.94 8.77
C VAL A 218 15.77 -10.76 9.37
N MET A 219 16.43 -9.65 8.99
CA MET A 219 17.74 -9.26 9.48
C MET A 219 17.59 -8.33 10.69
N PHE A 220 17.67 -8.89 11.89
CA PHE A 220 17.48 -8.17 13.14
C PHE A 220 18.67 -7.28 13.51
N ASN A 221 18.38 -6.16 14.18
CA ASN A 221 19.42 -5.30 14.75
C ASN A 221 19.72 -5.70 16.20
N PRO A 222 20.94 -6.18 16.51
CA PRO A 222 21.29 -6.58 17.85
C PRO A 222 21.32 -5.42 18.87
N SER A 223 21.40 -4.18 18.40
CA SER A 223 21.40 -2.99 19.27
C SER A 223 20.00 -2.57 19.71
N PHE A 224 18.93 -3.02 19.01
CA PHE A 224 17.56 -2.65 19.34
C PHE A 224 16.91 -3.69 20.25
N ALA A 225 16.40 -3.26 21.41
CA ALA A 225 15.71 -4.14 22.36
C ALA A 225 14.52 -4.85 21.72
N ARG A 226 13.74 -4.16 20.87
CA ARG A 226 12.62 -4.72 20.14
C ARG A 226 13.05 -5.86 19.21
N ASP A 227 14.08 -5.65 18.40
CA ASP A 227 14.58 -6.66 17.47
C ASP A 227 15.11 -7.88 18.21
N ARG A 228 15.83 -7.68 19.34
CA ARG A 228 16.26 -8.79 20.20
C ARG A 228 15.09 -9.60 20.76
N SER A 229 14.03 -8.93 21.19
CA SER A 229 12.82 -9.58 21.70
C SER A 229 12.15 -10.43 20.61
N HIS A 230 11.94 -9.86 19.40
CA HIS A 230 11.39 -10.62 18.29
C HIS A 230 12.26 -11.79 17.87
N TYR A 231 13.58 -11.63 17.81
CA TYR A 231 14.50 -12.72 17.51
C TYR A 231 14.43 -13.85 18.54
N THR A 232 14.47 -13.52 19.82
CA THR A 232 14.44 -14.51 20.89
C THR A 232 13.14 -15.32 20.89
N ARG A 233 12.03 -14.68 20.53
CA ARG A 233 10.70 -15.29 20.49
C ARG A 233 10.19 -15.52 19.06
N PHE A 234 11.07 -15.62 18.09
CA PHE A 234 10.76 -15.64 16.66
C PHE A 234 9.68 -16.66 16.28
N ARG A 235 9.83 -17.91 16.75
CA ARG A 235 8.86 -18.98 16.49
C ARG A 235 7.51 -18.74 17.15
N HIS A 236 7.50 -18.19 18.37
CA HIS A 236 6.27 -17.84 19.08
C HIS A 236 5.54 -16.68 18.42
N TYR A 237 6.29 -15.66 18.04
CA TYR A 237 5.73 -14.51 17.33
C TYR A 237 5.00 -14.94 16.06
N HIS A 238 5.63 -15.73 15.18
CA HIS A 238 4.99 -16.19 13.95
C HIS A 238 3.83 -17.15 14.15
N ARG A 239 3.82 -17.89 15.27
CA ARG A 239 2.70 -18.78 15.60
C ARG A 239 1.45 -18.04 16.03
N TYR A 240 1.60 -16.86 16.62
CA TYR A 240 0.50 -16.09 17.20
C TYR A 240 0.40 -14.67 16.61
N GLN A 241 1.02 -14.42 15.48
CA GLN A 241 1.11 -13.08 14.90
C GLN A 241 -0.26 -12.46 14.63
N ASP A 242 -1.26 -13.25 14.24
CA ASP A 242 -2.61 -12.76 13.98
C ASP A 242 -3.27 -12.15 15.22
N LEU A 243 -2.92 -12.66 16.40
CA LEU A 243 -3.38 -12.13 17.69
C LEU A 243 -2.56 -10.92 18.15
N LEU A 244 -1.42 -10.66 17.50
CA LEU A 244 -0.52 -9.56 17.83
C LEU A 244 -0.67 -8.35 16.88
N VAL A 245 -1.64 -8.40 15.97
CA VAL A 245 -1.94 -7.27 15.11
C VAL A 245 -2.49 -6.14 15.96
N GLU A 246 -1.84 -5.00 15.89
CA GLU A 246 -2.20 -3.81 16.63
C GLU A 246 -3.53 -3.24 16.10
N ALA A 247 -4.39 -2.78 17.01
CA ALA A 247 -5.59 -2.08 16.63
C ALA A 247 -5.20 -0.77 15.92
N THR A 248 -5.72 -0.57 14.71
CA THR A 248 -5.52 0.69 14.01
C THR A 248 -6.33 1.78 14.70
N PRO A 249 -5.71 2.86 15.19
CA PRO A 249 -6.44 3.98 15.76
C PRO A 249 -7.30 4.65 14.67
N LEU A 250 -8.59 4.42 14.72
CA LEU A 250 -9.58 5.05 13.83
C LEU A 250 -10.21 6.25 14.55
N GLU A 251 -9.48 7.32 14.64
CA GLU A 251 -9.94 8.58 15.23
C GLU A 251 -10.45 9.50 14.12
N ARG A 252 -11.77 9.47 13.85
CA ARG A 252 -12.41 10.34 12.84
C ARG A 252 -12.31 11.83 13.16
N TRP A 253 -12.06 12.16 14.41
CA TRP A 253 -11.95 13.53 14.89
C TRP A 253 -10.50 14.00 15.02
N ALA A 254 -9.52 13.16 14.69
CA ALA A 254 -8.14 13.61 14.59
C ALA A 254 -8.03 14.78 13.60
N GLU A 255 -7.19 15.75 13.90
CA GLU A 255 -7.07 16.98 13.12
C GLU A 255 -6.85 16.74 11.64
N PHE A 256 -5.87 15.87 11.32
CA PHE A 256 -5.58 15.48 9.94
C PHE A 256 -6.72 14.69 9.27
N ALA A 257 -7.45 13.88 10.05
CA ALA A 257 -8.59 13.14 9.52
C ALA A 257 -9.72 14.09 9.11
N ILE A 258 -10.03 15.10 9.93
CA ILE A 258 -11.02 16.13 9.60
C ILE A 258 -10.56 16.91 8.35
N GLU A 259 -9.34 17.43 8.34
CA GLU A 259 -8.81 18.24 7.22
C GLU A 259 -8.75 17.45 5.91
N GLY A 260 -8.34 16.19 5.96
CA GLY A 260 -8.26 15.33 4.78
C GLY A 260 -9.62 14.90 4.23
N THR A 261 -10.60 14.63 5.10
CA THR A 261 -11.91 14.11 4.69
C THR A 261 -12.93 15.22 4.39
N PHE A 262 -12.75 16.42 4.95
CA PHE A 262 -13.72 17.51 4.86
C PHE A 262 -14.07 17.89 3.41
N PRO A 263 -13.10 18.13 2.51
CA PRO A 263 -13.42 18.50 1.12
C PRO A 263 -14.25 17.44 0.40
N GLY A 264 -13.96 16.15 0.67
CA GLY A 264 -14.71 15.04 0.10
C GLY A 264 -16.16 14.97 0.62
N ILE A 265 -16.36 15.14 1.93
CA ILE A 265 -17.69 15.16 2.54
C ILE A 265 -18.51 16.35 2.03
N PHE A 266 -17.90 17.54 2.00
CA PHE A 266 -18.54 18.76 1.51
C PHE A 266 -19.00 18.59 0.06
N SER A 267 -18.14 18.08 -0.79
CA SER A 267 -18.43 17.83 -2.20
C SER A 267 -19.50 16.74 -2.38
N ALA A 268 -19.42 15.66 -1.60
CA ALA A 268 -20.39 14.56 -1.67
C ALA A 268 -21.80 15.01 -1.27
N ILE A 269 -21.95 15.91 -0.30
CA ILE A 269 -23.26 16.46 0.06
C ILE A 269 -23.86 17.21 -1.13
N ILE A 270 -23.08 18.03 -1.83
CA ILE A 270 -23.55 18.76 -3.01
C ILE A 270 -23.87 17.79 -4.16
N LEU A 271 -22.93 16.94 -4.52
CA LEU A 271 -22.98 16.17 -5.76
C LEU A 271 -23.81 14.88 -5.64
N GLN A 272 -24.08 14.40 -4.45
CA GLN A 272 -24.88 13.17 -4.25
C GLN A 272 -26.21 13.46 -3.58
N ILE A 273 -26.21 14.20 -2.46
CA ILE A 273 -27.46 14.41 -1.70
C ILE A 273 -28.32 15.46 -2.38
N TYR A 274 -27.79 16.66 -2.65
CA TYR A 274 -28.59 17.72 -3.27
C TYR A 274 -28.89 17.44 -4.73
N ASP A 275 -27.98 16.83 -5.47
CA ASP A 275 -28.22 16.48 -6.87
C ASP A 275 -29.38 15.49 -7.02
N GLU A 276 -29.48 14.50 -6.13
CA GLU A 276 -30.59 13.55 -6.08
C GLU A 276 -31.91 14.21 -5.62
N GLN A 277 -31.85 15.05 -4.58
CA GLN A 277 -33.06 15.72 -4.03
C GLN A 277 -33.65 16.74 -5.00
N LEU A 278 -32.83 17.35 -5.84
CA LEU A 278 -33.23 18.41 -6.78
C LEU A 278 -33.40 17.90 -8.21
N GLU A 279 -33.25 16.60 -8.44
CA GLU A 279 -33.50 15.99 -9.73
C GLU A 279 -34.95 16.26 -10.18
N GLY A 280 -35.09 16.81 -11.40
CA GLY A 280 -36.38 17.19 -11.97
C GLY A 280 -37.02 18.47 -11.40
N LYS A 281 -36.44 19.10 -10.36
CA LYS A 281 -36.88 20.39 -9.82
C LYS A 281 -36.16 21.55 -10.49
N LEU A 282 -34.91 21.35 -10.88
CA LEU A 282 -34.08 22.34 -11.56
C LEU A 282 -33.95 22.00 -13.05
N PRO A 283 -33.76 23.01 -13.92
CA PRO A 283 -33.56 22.79 -15.35
C PRO A 283 -32.24 22.04 -15.65
N LYS A 284 -31.24 22.16 -14.77
CA LYS A 284 -29.94 21.47 -14.87
C LYS A 284 -29.58 20.79 -13.57
N ARG A 285 -28.81 19.72 -13.67
CA ARG A 285 -28.30 18.96 -12.51
C ARG A 285 -27.31 19.80 -11.68
N VAL A 286 -27.25 19.58 -10.37
CA VAL A 286 -26.40 20.35 -9.45
C VAL A 286 -24.91 20.06 -9.66
N TYR A 287 -24.54 18.92 -10.24
CA TYR A 287 -23.15 18.65 -10.59
C TYR A 287 -22.66 19.51 -11.79
N LEU A 288 -23.58 20.14 -12.52
CA LEU A 288 -23.25 21.15 -13.53
C LEU A 288 -23.17 22.52 -12.87
N TYR A 289 -22.23 23.35 -13.32
CA TYR A 289 -22.01 24.69 -12.76
C TYR A 289 -23.30 25.52 -12.70
N GLU A 290 -24.04 25.60 -13.80
CA GLU A 290 -25.26 26.38 -13.87
C GLU A 290 -26.37 25.84 -12.96
N GLY A 291 -26.46 24.52 -12.81
CA GLY A 291 -27.40 23.91 -11.89
C GLY A 291 -27.05 24.21 -10.42
N LEU A 292 -25.77 24.19 -10.06
CA LEU A 292 -25.29 24.60 -8.73
C LEU A 292 -25.60 26.07 -8.45
N VAL A 293 -25.29 26.97 -9.40
CA VAL A 293 -25.59 28.40 -9.29
C VAL A 293 -27.07 28.63 -9.07
N GLN A 294 -27.92 27.99 -9.88
CA GLN A 294 -29.38 28.09 -9.77
C GLN A 294 -29.86 27.59 -8.40
N ALA A 295 -29.40 26.42 -7.97
CA ALA A 295 -29.80 25.83 -6.68
C ALA A 295 -29.49 26.74 -5.48
N ILE A 296 -28.37 27.44 -5.51
CA ILE A 296 -27.98 28.36 -4.44
C ILE A 296 -28.80 29.67 -4.52
N GLN A 297 -28.99 30.22 -5.72
CA GLN A 297 -29.76 31.43 -5.94
C GLN A 297 -31.24 31.25 -5.55
N ASP A 298 -31.82 30.10 -5.87
CA ASP A 298 -33.20 29.76 -5.51
C ASP A 298 -33.33 29.31 -4.04
N ARG A 299 -32.24 29.29 -3.28
CA ARG A 299 -32.18 28.85 -1.89
C ARG A 299 -32.60 27.38 -1.67
N GLU A 300 -32.46 26.53 -2.68
CA GLU A 300 -32.65 25.09 -2.58
C GLU A 300 -31.47 24.45 -1.83
N ILE A 301 -30.24 25.01 -1.98
CA ILE A 301 -29.07 24.68 -1.16
C ILE A 301 -28.88 25.83 -0.15
N ARG A 302 -29.20 25.55 1.12
CA ARG A 302 -29.14 26.55 2.18
C ARG A 302 -27.92 26.32 3.09
N TYR A 303 -27.25 27.43 3.42
CA TYR A 303 -26.06 27.45 4.29
C TYR A 303 -26.27 26.66 5.59
N ASP A 304 -27.35 26.93 6.35
CA ASP A 304 -27.58 26.32 7.64
C ASP A 304 -27.88 24.81 7.54
N GLU A 305 -28.66 24.41 6.54
CA GLU A 305 -28.96 22.99 6.31
C GLU A 305 -27.71 22.20 5.93
N MET A 306 -26.94 22.74 4.99
CA MET A 306 -25.72 22.09 4.54
C MET A 306 -24.69 21.98 5.66
N ARG A 307 -24.54 23.04 6.47
CA ARG A 307 -23.68 23.04 7.66
C ARG A 307 -24.10 21.94 8.65
N GLU A 308 -25.40 21.79 8.88
CA GLU A 308 -25.90 20.76 9.79
C GLU A 308 -25.69 19.34 9.21
N MET A 309 -25.83 19.14 7.90
CA MET A 309 -25.49 17.87 7.25
C MET A 309 -24.00 17.53 7.43
N VAL A 310 -23.10 18.51 7.26
CA VAL A 310 -21.67 18.33 7.51
C VAL A 310 -21.41 17.96 8.97
N ARG A 311 -22.01 18.66 9.93
CA ARG A 311 -21.89 18.35 11.36
C ARG A 311 -22.37 16.93 11.68
N ARG A 312 -23.50 16.49 11.10
CA ARG A 312 -24.02 15.14 11.23
C ARG A 312 -23.07 14.09 10.69
N SER A 313 -22.41 14.37 9.58
CA SER A 313 -21.42 13.47 9.00
C SER A 313 -20.23 13.18 9.92
N TYR A 314 -19.90 14.15 10.77
CA TYR A 314 -18.85 14.02 11.79
C TYR A 314 -19.37 13.62 13.18
N ALA A 315 -20.67 13.41 13.33
CA ALA A 315 -21.33 13.13 14.62
C ALA A 315 -21.04 14.19 15.70
N VAL A 316 -21.05 15.47 15.33
CA VAL A 316 -20.80 16.60 16.25
C VAL A 316 -22.04 17.46 16.51
N THR A 317 -23.22 16.94 16.23
CA THR A 317 -24.52 17.59 16.56
C THR A 317 -24.93 17.27 18.00
N GLU A 318 -25.81 18.09 18.56
CA GLU A 318 -26.28 17.92 19.95
C GLU A 318 -27.05 16.60 20.15
N ASP A 319 -27.84 16.19 19.18
CA ASP A 319 -28.56 14.92 19.19
C ASP A 319 -27.65 13.68 19.10
N GLN A 320 -26.41 13.87 18.67
CA GLN A 320 -25.38 12.83 18.59
C GLN A 320 -24.40 12.86 19.78
N SER A 321 -24.66 13.68 20.80
CA SER A 321 -23.79 13.87 21.97
C SER A 321 -23.49 12.58 22.74
N GLN A 322 -24.30 11.53 22.60
CA GLN A 322 -24.05 10.21 23.21
C GLN A 322 -22.77 9.53 22.70
N VAL A 323 -22.28 9.93 21.53
CA VAL A 323 -21.02 9.42 20.95
C VAL A 323 -19.80 9.97 21.68
N TRP A 324 -19.98 11.06 22.46
CA TRP A 324 -18.91 11.79 23.10
C TRP A 324 -18.88 11.54 24.61
N SER A 325 -17.76 11.04 25.08
CA SER A 325 -17.47 10.97 26.54
C SER A 325 -16.98 12.31 27.11
N ASP A 326 -16.55 13.23 26.23
CA ASP A 326 -15.98 14.54 26.60
C ASP A 326 -16.68 15.67 25.82
N GLN A 327 -17.46 16.48 26.54
CA GLN A 327 -18.16 17.63 25.97
C GLN A 327 -17.21 18.74 25.49
N ALA A 328 -16.04 18.88 26.10
CA ALA A 328 -15.05 19.86 25.67
C ALA A 328 -14.47 19.48 24.29
N GLY A 329 -14.23 18.20 24.05
CA GLY A 329 -13.86 17.66 22.75
C GLY A 329 -14.91 17.94 21.69
N LEU A 330 -16.18 17.66 21.99
CA LEU A 330 -17.31 17.96 21.07
C LEU A 330 -17.29 19.42 20.62
N VAL A 331 -17.19 20.37 21.59
CA VAL A 331 -17.16 21.82 21.30
C VAL A 331 -15.96 22.19 20.42
N THR A 332 -14.80 21.63 20.71
CA THR A 332 -13.57 21.93 19.97
C THR A 332 -13.64 21.46 18.52
N TYR A 333 -14.06 20.22 18.29
CA TYR A 333 -14.14 19.65 16.94
C TYR A 333 -15.28 20.28 16.15
N LYS A 334 -16.43 20.61 16.79
CA LYS A 334 -17.52 21.35 16.16
C LYS A 334 -17.05 22.71 15.63
N LYS A 335 -16.29 23.48 16.43
CA LYS A 335 -15.70 24.76 16.00
C LYS A 335 -14.77 24.60 14.81
N LYS A 336 -13.93 23.57 14.81
CA LYS A 336 -13.03 23.30 13.71
C LYS A 336 -13.78 22.96 12.42
N ILE A 337 -14.78 22.10 12.51
CA ILE A 337 -15.62 21.70 11.38
C ILE A 337 -16.39 22.92 10.84
N ASP A 338 -16.93 23.78 11.72
CA ASP A 338 -17.61 25.00 11.31
C ASP A 338 -16.67 25.96 10.55
N LYS A 339 -15.44 26.14 11.04
CA LYS A 339 -14.43 26.96 10.37
C LYS A 339 -14.08 26.43 8.97
N LEU A 340 -13.92 25.12 8.83
CA LEU A 340 -13.70 24.50 7.53
C LEU A 340 -14.92 24.65 6.63
N PHE A 341 -16.13 24.54 7.19
CA PHE A 341 -17.36 24.74 6.44
C PHE A 341 -17.44 26.16 5.88
N GLU A 342 -17.18 27.20 6.69
CA GLU A 342 -17.14 28.59 6.23
C GLU A 342 -16.16 28.78 5.08
N LEU A 343 -14.93 28.28 5.24
CA LEU A 343 -13.90 28.36 4.20
C LEU A 343 -14.35 27.75 2.86
N HIS A 344 -14.97 26.59 2.89
CA HIS A 344 -15.41 25.90 1.69
C HIS A 344 -16.68 26.53 1.10
N TRP A 345 -17.56 27.03 1.96
CA TRP A 345 -18.76 27.75 1.52
C TRP A 345 -18.40 29.06 0.82
N ASP A 346 -17.47 29.83 1.37
CA ASP A 346 -16.99 31.08 0.75
C ASP A 346 -16.41 30.81 -0.64
N ARG A 347 -15.69 29.72 -0.83
CA ARG A 347 -15.20 29.32 -2.15
C ARG A 347 -16.31 28.98 -3.14
N VAL A 348 -17.36 28.30 -2.68
CA VAL A 348 -18.54 28.08 -3.53
C VAL A 348 -19.15 29.43 -3.91
N GLN A 349 -19.27 30.38 -2.97
CA GLN A 349 -19.79 31.72 -3.27
C GLN A 349 -18.89 32.48 -4.25
N GLU A 350 -17.57 32.40 -4.12
CA GLU A 350 -16.63 32.96 -5.09
C GLU A 350 -16.82 32.35 -6.49
N SER A 351 -17.06 31.06 -6.58
CA SER A 351 -17.29 30.37 -7.85
C SER A 351 -18.58 30.81 -8.56
N LEU A 352 -19.58 31.32 -7.81
CA LEU A 352 -20.82 31.87 -8.39
C LEU A 352 -20.61 33.20 -9.13
N VAL A 353 -19.55 33.93 -8.76
CA VAL A 353 -19.23 35.24 -9.32
C VAL A 353 -18.23 35.11 -10.46
N ASP A 354 -17.31 34.18 -10.39
CA ASP A 354 -16.28 33.95 -11.41
C ASP A 354 -16.35 32.52 -11.98
N PRO A 355 -16.87 32.37 -13.22
CA PRO A 355 -16.97 31.05 -13.86
C PRO A 355 -15.63 30.31 -14.02
N ASN A 356 -14.50 31.04 -14.05
CA ASN A 356 -13.17 30.43 -14.12
C ASN A 356 -12.73 29.79 -12.78
N LYS A 357 -13.41 30.14 -11.69
CA LYS A 357 -13.27 29.53 -10.37
C LYS A 357 -14.37 28.50 -10.09
N ALA A 358 -14.89 27.86 -11.14
CA ALA A 358 -15.96 26.90 -11.02
C ALA A 358 -15.67 25.81 -9.99
N PHE A 359 -16.71 25.32 -9.31
CA PHE A 359 -16.62 24.27 -8.29
C PHE A 359 -15.87 23.01 -8.77
N LEU A 360 -15.92 22.72 -10.07
CA LEU A 360 -15.14 21.64 -10.70
C LEU A 360 -13.62 21.89 -10.63
N SER A 361 -13.15 23.12 -10.84
CA SER A 361 -11.71 23.40 -10.65
C SER A 361 -11.30 23.31 -9.20
N TYR A 362 -12.19 23.63 -8.25
CA TYR A 362 -11.99 23.40 -6.83
C TYR A 362 -11.78 21.92 -6.47
N LEU A 363 -12.46 21.00 -7.16
CA LEU A 363 -12.28 19.56 -6.97
C LEU A 363 -10.96 19.03 -7.57
N ILE A 364 -10.41 19.75 -8.54
CA ILE A 364 -9.24 19.33 -9.31
C ILE A 364 -7.98 20.05 -8.84
N ASP A 365 -8.07 21.35 -8.57
CA ASP A 365 -6.92 22.17 -8.18
C ASP A 365 -6.60 22.01 -6.70
N ARG A 366 -5.37 21.58 -6.45
CA ARG A 366 -4.74 21.62 -5.13
C ARG A 366 -3.73 22.75 -5.15
N ASP A 367 -4.02 23.81 -4.46
CA ASP A 367 -3.01 24.82 -4.17
C ASP A 367 -2.41 24.56 -2.76
N GLU A 368 -1.29 25.23 -2.43
CA GLU A 368 -0.61 25.07 -1.13
C GLU A 368 -1.49 25.47 0.06
N SER A 369 -2.53 26.28 -0.17
CA SER A 369 -3.44 26.77 0.88
C SER A 369 -4.65 25.87 1.10
N HIS A 370 -4.96 24.96 0.14
CA HIS A 370 -6.22 24.20 0.15
C HIS A 370 -6.03 22.80 -0.39
N ARG A 371 -6.20 21.83 0.51
CA ARG A 371 -6.28 20.42 0.12
C ARG A 371 -7.64 20.13 -0.51
N GLY A 372 -7.66 19.77 -1.78
CA GLY A 372 -8.85 19.22 -2.42
C GLY A 372 -9.26 17.88 -1.81
N PRO A 373 -10.36 17.24 -2.28
CA PRO A 373 -10.77 15.93 -1.83
C PRO A 373 -9.63 14.91 -1.91
N MET A 374 -9.57 14.02 -0.93
CA MET A 374 -8.65 12.88 -0.98
C MET A 374 -8.96 12.02 -2.20
N ARG A 375 -7.96 11.77 -3.03
CA ARG A 375 -8.06 10.94 -4.23
C ARG A 375 -7.66 9.49 -3.96
N SER A 376 -6.95 9.26 -2.85
CA SER A 376 -6.47 7.97 -2.41
C SER A 376 -6.36 7.95 -0.89
N LEU A 377 -6.46 6.77 -0.27
CA LEU A 377 -6.17 6.59 1.16
C LEU A 377 -4.69 6.89 1.50
N ARG A 378 -3.82 7.01 0.50
CA ARG A 378 -2.41 7.39 0.63
C ARG A 378 -2.18 8.91 0.62
N ASP A 379 -3.19 9.70 0.29
CA ASP A 379 -3.10 11.17 0.24
C ASP A 379 -2.84 11.83 1.60
N ILE A 380 -2.83 11.04 2.68
CA ILE A 380 -2.55 11.56 4.03
C ILE A 380 -1.08 11.95 4.17
N ASP A 381 -0.18 11.23 3.51
CA ASP A 381 1.27 11.43 3.64
C ASP A 381 1.92 12.07 2.40
N GLU A 382 1.26 12.07 1.23
CA GLU A 382 1.88 12.49 -0.02
C GLU A 382 0.89 13.10 -1.01
N GLN A 383 1.33 14.15 -1.70
CA GLN A 383 0.65 14.67 -2.88
C GLN A 383 0.90 13.69 -4.04
N VAL A 384 -0.12 12.96 -4.44
CA VAL A 384 -0.05 12.13 -5.64
C VAL A 384 -0.54 12.98 -6.82
N PRO A 385 0.35 13.45 -7.71
CA PRO A 385 -0.08 14.15 -8.92
C PRO A 385 -0.85 13.15 -9.80
N ILE A 386 -2.10 13.45 -10.07
CA ILE A 386 -2.86 12.74 -11.10
C ILE A 386 -2.71 13.57 -12.38
N TYR A 387 -1.95 13.02 -13.30
CA TYR A 387 -1.94 13.54 -14.66
C TYR A 387 -3.12 12.89 -15.40
N PRO A 388 -4.13 13.65 -15.86
CA PRO A 388 -5.13 13.08 -16.76
C PRO A 388 -4.41 12.61 -18.02
N GLU A 389 -4.68 11.39 -18.46
CA GLU A 389 -4.19 10.84 -19.73
C GLU A 389 -4.73 11.62 -20.96
N PHE A 390 -5.66 12.50 -20.72
CA PHE A 390 -6.28 13.35 -21.75
C PHE A 390 -5.72 14.77 -21.67
N ASP A 391 -5.36 15.32 -22.81
CA ASP A 391 -5.08 16.74 -22.92
C ASP A 391 -6.31 17.52 -22.41
N SER A 392 -6.07 18.47 -21.50
CA SER A 392 -7.14 19.31 -20.92
C SER A 392 -8.00 19.97 -22.00
N ALA A 393 -7.44 20.23 -23.17
CA ALA A 393 -8.16 20.71 -24.36
C ALA A 393 -9.13 19.66 -24.93
N GLU A 394 -8.82 18.36 -24.88
CA GLU A 394 -9.74 17.29 -25.29
C GLU A 394 -10.89 17.11 -24.31
N LEU A 395 -10.62 17.20 -23.00
CA LEU A 395 -11.66 17.12 -21.97
C LEU A 395 -12.66 18.28 -22.07
N ILE A 396 -12.14 19.50 -22.28
CA ILE A 396 -12.97 20.70 -22.49
C ILE A 396 -13.77 20.56 -23.78
N ASN A 397 -13.20 20.00 -24.83
CA ASN A 397 -13.90 19.76 -26.10
C ASN A 397 -14.95 18.63 -25.98
N MET A 398 -14.73 17.61 -25.15
CA MET A 398 -15.73 16.56 -24.89
C MET A 398 -16.90 17.10 -24.05
N LEU A 399 -16.60 17.93 -23.04
CA LEU A 399 -17.63 18.56 -22.20
C LEU A 399 -18.42 19.65 -22.93
N SER A 400 -17.83 20.32 -23.95
CA SER A 400 -18.49 21.32 -24.78
C SER A 400 -19.29 20.73 -25.96
N ARG A 401 -19.15 19.44 -26.26
CA ARG A 401 -19.89 18.73 -27.33
C ARG A 401 -21.05 17.88 -26.85
N GLY A 402 -21.39 17.97 -25.57
CA GLY A 402 -22.57 17.31 -24.99
C GLY A 402 -23.83 18.11 -25.30
N ASP A 403 -24.33 18.00 -26.52
CA ASP A 403 -25.72 18.26 -26.91
C ASP A 403 -26.52 16.96 -26.79
#